data_836046bc63ec31b346a3add0af7f437f
#
_entry.id   836046bc63ec31b346a3add0af7f437f
#
_cell.length_a   1.000
_cell.length_b   1.000
_cell.length_c   1.000
_cell.angle_alpha   90.00
_cell.angle_beta   90.00
_cell.angle_gamma   90.00
#
_symmetry.space_group_name_H-M   'P 1'
#
loop_
_entity.id
_entity.type
_entity.pdbx_description
1 polymer ?
#
loop_
_entity_poly.entity_id
_entity_poly.type
_entity_poly.pdbx_seq_one_letter_code
_entity_poly.pdbx_strand_id
1 'polypeptide(L)'
;MFAQQQVADSLHNKLATSKNTSEKLDTYISLASHYKHQYPVEGKKFLNLAKAIAIQLKDTVHLFKIAEIEADIYYILGDTEKEISVIKDAVLLVQQYKNKQLEARALKLLGNAYSETSDYDKQLKSYLKSFTIAEKLQDTALLVYLYNNIGNVYTDLKMYKKSLEHYEKGLHLHTQSSSPISKSTAGILWGNSGIVYEQLGNYKEALRRVRIAKNIRVVLKNWGQIGGSNIDIANVYEKLQQLDSAIFYNKQGVFNYKKIQNKGGLLAGYENLARLYEKQHLFKTALNYRKREDSLRGIIMNSKTLKKQAYLLAEIEYEKEIGALNIEKKNLQQTSFNRLIIVVFIFLVLMCSIVAIIFIRKKNKKSKEMNKELSASNLEKETLLKEVHHRVKNNLQLVSSLLSLQSKTIKNKKIKQILLESTDRIKSMSLVHQRLYEKGTFTEVEFQTYSSQIIENLISSYNSGTNTCFEINTNENIDIDFAITLGLILNEIITNTLKHNLGQKKLKIELTFVKKNNTYELRVSDNGKGFDITTVQKKNTLGMRLISILTKQLEGELQITSKKDKGVTYTITISMS
;
A
#
# COMPACT_ATOMS: atom_id res chain seq x y z
N MET A 1 -20.69 -20.69 3.00
CA MET A 1 -21.32 -19.65 3.82
C MET A 1 -21.94 -20.22 5.10
N PHE A 2 -22.88 -21.16 5.03
CA PHE A 2 -23.55 -21.73 6.24
C PHE A 2 -22.57 -22.35 7.26
N ALA A 3 -21.62 -23.17 6.83
CA ALA A 3 -20.64 -23.80 7.72
C ALA A 3 -19.68 -22.79 8.39
N GLN A 4 -19.35 -21.70 7.73
CA GLN A 4 -18.49 -20.65 8.30
C GLN A 4 -19.25 -19.83 9.36
N GLN A 5 -20.54 -19.56 9.12
CA GLN A 5 -21.39 -18.89 10.10
C GLN A 5 -21.56 -19.74 11.37
N GLN A 6 -21.77 -21.05 11.24
CA GLN A 6 -21.87 -21.96 12.38
C GLN A 6 -20.60 -21.98 13.24
N VAL A 7 -19.41 -21.89 12.60
CA VAL A 7 -18.14 -21.83 13.34
C VAL A 7 -18.03 -20.50 14.12
N ALA A 8 -18.40 -19.38 13.50
CA ALA A 8 -18.40 -18.09 14.15
C ALA A 8 -19.36 -18.06 15.35
N ASP A 9 -20.60 -18.54 15.16
CA ASP A 9 -21.61 -18.60 16.21
C ASP A 9 -21.15 -19.48 17.40
N SER A 10 -20.53 -20.64 17.09
CA SER A 10 -19.93 -21.50 18.10
C SER A 10 -18.84 -20.82 18.91
N LEU A 11 -17.94 -20.06 18.24
CA LEU A 11 -16.87 -19.32 18.90
C LEU A 11 -17.41 -18.15 19.74
N HIS A 12 -18.45 -17.45 19.26
CA HIS A 12 -19.11 -16.39 20.05
C HIS A 12 -19.79 -16.95 21.30
N ASN A 13 -20.49 -18.10 21.18
CA ASN A 13 -21.10 -18.78 22.33
C ASN A 13 -20.02 -19.22 23.33
N LYS A 14 -18.90 -19.76 22.85
CA LYS A 14 -17.77 -20.13 23.69
C LYS A 14 -17.21 -18.92 24.44
N LEU A 15 -17.07 -17.77 23.73
CA LEU A 15 -16.61 -16.52 24.34
C LEU A 15 -17.55 -16.03 25.45
N ALA A 16 -18.88 -16.11 25.23
CA ALA A 16 -19.88 -15.67 26.19
C ALA A 16 -19.90 -16.54 27.47
N THR A 17 -19.60 -17.82 27.33
CA THR A 17 -19.62 -18.79 28.45
C THR A 17 -18.27 -18.95 29.16
N SER A 18 -17.18 -18.50 28.53
CA SER A 18 -15.84 -18.68 29.08
C SER A 18 -15.59 -17.81 30.31
N LYS A 19 -15.23 -18.46 31.42
CA LYS A 19 -14.83 -17.80 32.66
C LYS A 19 -13.31 -17.65 32.80
N ASN A 20 -12.54 -18.41 32.02
CA ASN A 20 -11.08 -18.44 32.09
C ASN A 20 -10.44 -17.46 31.11
N THR A 21 -9.52 -16.64 31.59
CA THR A 21 -8.80 -15.64 30.79
C THR A 21 -7.99 -16.27 29.65
N SER A 22 -7.37 -17.44 29.87
CA SER A 22 -6.62 -18.16 28.82
C SER A 22 -7.56 -18.71 27.74
N GLU A 23 -8.73 -19.24 28.13
CA GLU A 23 -9.73 -19.70 27.15
C GLU A 23 -10.32 -18.57 26.32
N LYS A 24 -10.51 -17.37 26.91
CA LYS A 24 -10.90 -16.17 26.18
C LYS A 24 -9.83 -15.77 25.16
N LEU A 25 -8.54 -15.83 25.55
CA LEU A 25 -7.42 -15.55 24.67
C LEU A 25 -7.43 -16.45 23.44
N ASP A 26 -7.54 -17.76 23.61
CA ASP A 26 -7.62 -18.73 22.52
C ASP A 26 -8.84 -18.50 21.62
N THR A 27 -9.98 -18.14 22.23
CA THR A 27 -11.22 -17.89 21.50
C THR A 27 -11.11 -16.61 20.66
N TYR A 28 -10.54 -15.52 21.20
CA TYR A 28 -10.29 -14.30 20.43
C TYR A 28 -9.34 -14.54 19.26
N ILE A 29 -8.25 -15.30 19.45
CA ILE A 29 -7.32 -15.65 18.39
C ILE A 29 -8.02 -16.49 17.31
N SER A 30 -8.89 -17.43 17.73
CA SER A 30 -9.65 -18.25 16.79
C SER A 30 -10.66 -17.43 15.97
N LEU A 31 -11.37 -16.49 16.62
CA LEU A 31 -12.25 -15.54 15.95
C LEU A 31 -11.48 -14.65 14.96
N ALA A 32 -10.34 -14.11 15.39
CA ALA A 32 -9.48 -13.31 14.50
C ALA A 32 -9.04 -14.10 13.28
N SER A 33 -8.60 -15.33 13.46
CA SER A 33 -8.20 -16.23 12.36
C SER A 33 -9.37 -16.57 11.43
N HIS A 34 -10.58 -16.69 11.96
CA HIS A 34 -11.79 -16.93 11.18
C HIS A 34 -12.15 -15.72 10.32
N TYR A 35 -12.10 -14.52 10.90
CA TYR A 35 -12.53 -13.29 10.21
C TYR A 35 -11.48 -12.67 9.28
N LYS A 36 -10.19 -12.99 9.41
CA LYS A 36 -9.07 -12.32 8.71
C LYS A 36 -9.26 -12.21 7.18
N HIS A 37 -9.89 -13.19 6.53
CA HIS A 37 -10.06 -13.20 5.08
C HIS A 37 -11.28 -12.42 4.59
N GLN A 38 -12.38 -12.47 5.32
CA GLN A 38 -13.66 -11.91 4.90
C GLN A 38 -13.95 -10.56 5.55
N TYR A 39 -13.60 -10.43 6.81
CA TYR A 39 -13.83 -9.24 7.65
C TYR A 39 -12.56 -8.90 8.43
N PRO A 40 -11.49 -8.41 7.75
CA PRO A 40 -10.18 -8.18 8.38
C PRO A 40 -10.22 -7.17 9.54
N VAL A 41 -11.20 -6.27 9.53
CA VAL A 41 -11.42 -5.30 10.61
C VAL A 41 -11.85 -5.98 11.91
N GLU A 42 -12.86 -6.83 11.82
CA GLU A 42 -13.33 -7.64 12.96
C GLU A 42 -12.21 -8.55 13.43
N GLY A 43 -11.47 -9.16 12.51
CA GLY A 43 -10.28 -9.93 12.84
C GLY A 43 -9.27 -9.12 13.67
N LYS A 44 -9.01 -7.87 13.26
CA LYS A 44 -8.10 -6.97 13.98
C LYS A 44 -8.64 -6.57 15.36
N LYS A 45 -9.94 -6.32 15.49
CA LYS A 45 -10.56 -6.04 16.81
C LYS A 45 -10.32 -7.19 17.78
N PHE A 46 -10.56 -8.44 17.36
CA PHE A 46 -10.30 -9.61 18.20
C PHE A 46 -8.81 -9.79 18.52
N LEU A 47 -7.90 -9.49 17.56
CA LEU A 47 -6.46 -9.50 17.84
C LEU A 47 -6.06 -8.48 18.92
N ASN A 48 -6.64 -7.29 18.90
CA ASN A 48 -6.35 -6.26 19.90
C ASN A 48 -6.80 -6.72 21.31
N LEU A 49 -7.97 -7.35 21.42
CA LEU A 49 -8.44 -7.94 22.68
C LEU A 49 -7.55 -9.09 23.14
N ALA A 50 -7.18 -9.99 22.23
CA ALA A 50 -6.24 -11.07 22.51
C ALA A 50 -4.87 -10.54 22.96
N LYS A 51 -4.35 -9.51 22.28
CA LYS A 51 -3.05 -8.90 22.57
C LYS A 51 -3.01 -8.31 23.99
N ALA A 52 -4.07 -7.62 24.41
CA ALA A 52 -4.17 -7.08 25.76
C ALA A 52 -4.06 -8.17 26.82
N ILE A 53 -4.76 -9.30 26.63
CA ILE A 53 -4.70 -10.44 27.55
C ILE A 53 -3.31 -11.11 27.52
N ALA A 54 -2.76 -11.36 26.33
CA ALA A 54 -1.47 -12.03 26.18
C ALA A 54 -0.32 -11.21 26.80
N ILE A 55 -0.38 -9.87 26.71
CA ILE A 55 0.58 -8.97 27.38
C ILE A 55 0.46 -9.10 28.91
N GLN A 56 -0.77 -9.09 29.44
CA GLN A 56 -1.02 -9.23 30.86
C GLN A 56 -0.50 -10.58 31.41
N LEU A 57 -0.67 -11.66 30.62
CA LEU A 57 -0.20 -13.00 30.95
C LEU A 57 1.30 -13.21 30.66
N LYS A 58 1.97 -12.28 30.01
CA LYS A 58 3.34 -12.40 29.46
C LYS A 58 3.52 -13.63 28.56
N ASP A 59 2.48 -13.97 27.80
CA ASP A 59 2.43 -15.18 26.97
C ASP A 59 3.01 -14.91 25.60
N THR A 60 4.30 -15.19 25.46
CA THR A 60 5.06 -14.96 24.22
C THR A 60 4.55 -15.80 23.05
N VAL A 61 4.06 -17.02 23.31
CA VAL A 61 3.57 -17.92 22.26
C VAL A 61 2.32 -17.36 21.63
N HIS A 62 1.38 -16.88 22.44
CA HIS A 62 0.17 -16.25 21.92
C HIS A 62 0.44 -14.87 21.31
N LEU A 63 1.37 -14.08 21.87
CA LEU A 63 1.79 -12.82 21.25
C LEU A 63 2.37 -13.05 19.85
N PHE A 64 3.19 -14.07 19.66
CA PHE A 64 3.69 -14.45 18.35
C PHE A 64 2.57 -14.89 17.41
N LYS A 65 1.65 -15.74 17.87
CA LYS A 65 0.49 -16.19 17.07
C LYS A 65 -0.42 -15.03 16.65
N ILE A 66 -0.60 -14.05 17.53
CA ILE A 66 -1.31 -12.81 17.23
C ILE A 66 -0.60 -12.04 16.11
N ALA A 67 0.71 -11.89 16.21
CA ALA A 67 1.50 -11.21 15.17
C ALA A 67 1.46 -11.96 13.82
N GLU A 68 1.48 -13.30 13.82
CA GLU A 68 1.28 -14.08 12.59
C GLU A 68 -0.06 -13.75 11.92
N ILE A 69 -1.16 -13.71 12.67
CA ILE A 69 -2.49 -13.43 12.10
C ILE A 69 -2.59 -11.94 11.68
N GLU A 70 -1.97 -11.03 12.43
CA GLU A 70 -1.92 -9.62 12.11
C GLU A 70 -1.16 -9.38 10.79
N ALA A 71 -0.03 -10.05 10.60
CA ALA A 71 0.73 -10.02 9.36
C ALA A 71 -0.09 -10.58 8.18
N ASP A 72 -0.80 -11.71 8.38
CA ASP A 72 -1.72 -12.26 7.37
C ASP A 72 -2.81 -11.25 6.97
N ILE A 73 -3.36 -10.49 7.91
CA ILE A 73 -4.34 -9.43 7.61
C ILE A 73 -3.71 -8.37 6.70
N TYR A 74 -2.51 -7.88 7.02
CA TYR A 74 -1.84 -6.88 6.19
C TYR A 74 -1.44 -7.43 4.82
N TYR A 75 -1.02 -8.69 4.72
CA TYR A 75 -0.82 -9.39 3.46
C TYR A 75 -2.09 -9.40 2.59
N ILE A 76 -3.25 -9.79 3.18
CA ILE A 76 -4.55 -9.81 2.48
C ILE A 76 -4.95 -8.42 1.99
N LEU A 77 -4.64 -7.37 2.76
CA LEU A 77 -4.89 -5.97 2.41
C LEU A 77 -3.87 -5.42 1.39
N GLY A 78 -2.75 -6.13 1.17
CA GLY A 78 -1.64 -5.69 0.32
C GLY A 78 -0.87 -4.52 0.92
N ASP A 79 -0.79 -4.45 2.25
CA ASP A 79 0.02 -3.48 2.99
C ASP A 79 1.33 -4.15 3.46
N THR A 80 2.22 -4.35 2.51
CA THR A 80 3.48 -5.07 2.73
C THR A 80 4.41 -4.36 3.73
N GLU A 81 4.32 -3.04 3.84
CA GLU A 81 5.12 -2.30 4.82
C GLU A 81 4.69 -2.60 6.25
N LYS A 82 3.38 -2.57 6.52
CA LYS A 82 2.84 -2.93 7.83
C LYS A 82 3.05 -4.41 8.14
N GLU A 83 2.91 -5.30 7.15
CA GLU A 83 3.22 -6.73 7.29
C GLU A 83 4.66 -6.94 7.76
N ILE A 84 5.64 -6.36 7.06
CA ILE A 84 7.06 -6.45 7.41
C ILE A 84 7.32 -5.86 8.79
N SER A 85 6.69 -4.74 9.13
CA SER A 85 6.86 -4.09 10.44
C SER A 85 6.40 -5.02 11.57
N VAL A 86 5.19 -5.57 11.47
CA VAL A 86 4.63 -6.48 12.49
C VAL A 86 5.52 -7.71 12.67
N ILE A 87 6.03 -8.30 11.58
CA ILE A 87 6.88 -9.48 11.66
C ILE A 87 8.25 -9.13 12.27
N LYS A 88 8.82 -7.95 11.98
CA LYS A 88 10.06 -7.48 12.63
C LYS A 88 9.89 -7.34 14.14
N ASP A 89 8.78 -6.75 14.57
CA ASP A 89 8.47 -6.62 16.00
C ASP A 89 8.30 -8.00 16.65
N ALA A 90 7.68 -8.95 15.94
CA ALA A 90 7.58 -10.32 16.40
C ALA A 90 8.95 -11.01 16.51
N VAL A 91 9.88 -10.76 15.57
CA VAL A 91 11.26 -11.27 15.66
C VAL A 91 11.95 -10.73 16.89
N LEU A 92 11.86 -9.42 17.15
CA LEU A 92 12.45 -8.79 18.34
C LEU A 92 11.85 -9.35 19.63
N LEU A 93 10.54 -9.52 19.66
CA LEU A 93 9.83 -10.10 20.80
C LEU A 93 10.36 -11.49 21.12
N VAL A 94 10.40 -12.40 20.15
CA VAL A 94 10.82 -13.80 20.41
C VAL A 94 12.32 -13.91 20.73
N GLN A 95 13.14 -12.98 20.23
CA GLN A 95 14.55 -12.87 20.61
C GLN A 95 14.73 -12.42 22.06
N GLN A 96 13.97 -11.42 22.51
CA GLN A 96 13.97 -10.94 23.89
C GLN A 96 13.63 -12.08 24.88
N TYR A 97 12.67 -12.91 24.52
CA TYR A 97 12.27 -14.06 25.35
C TYR A 97 13.11 -15.32 25.08
N LYS A 98 14.13 -15.24 24.22
CA LYS A 98 15.09 -16.32 23.90
C LYS A 98 14.42 -17.61 23.38
N ASN A 99 13.24 -17.50 22.75
CA ASN A 99 12.53 -18.64 22.18
C ASN A 99 13.04 -18.91 20.76
N LYS A 100 14.02 -19.81 20.63
CA LYS A 100 14.68 -20.12 19.36
C LYS A 100 13.75 -20.75 18.32
N GLN A 101 12.77 -21.54 18.73
CA GLN A 101 11.82 -22.15 17.81
C GLN A 101 10.90 -21.09 17.17
N LEU A 102 10.36 -20.18 17.99
CA LEU A 102 9.56 -19.07 17.46
C LEU A 102 10.41 -18.07 16.68
N GLU A 103 11.68 -17.84 17.05
CA GLU A 103 12.61 -17.00 16.30
C GLU A 103 12.82 -17.54 14.88
N ALA A 104 13.05 -18.83 14.73
CA ALA A 104 13.18 -19.45 13.41
C ALA A 104 11.90 -19.26 12.57
N ARG A 105 10.73 -19.46 13.18
CA ARG A 105 9.44 -19.25 12.51
C ARG A 105 9.22 -17.78 12.11
N ALA A 106 9.52 -16.83 12.99
CA ALA A 106 9.41 -15.40 12.72
C ALA A 106 10.32 -14.96 11.57
N LEU A 107 11.57 -15.42 11.57
CA LEU A 107 12.52 -15.15 10.49
C LEU A 107 12.08 -15.74 9.15
N LYS A 108 11.46 -16.94 9.16
CA LYS A 108 10.84 -17.52 7.96
C LYS A 108 9.71 -16.62 7.45
N LEU A 109 8.83 -16.14 8.33
CA LEU A 109 7.75 -15.22 7.94
C LEU A 109 8.30 -13.91 7.39
N LEU A 110 9.38 -13.39 7.99
CA LEU A 110 10.04 -12.18 7.49
C LEU A 110 10.59 -12.38 6.08
N GLY A 111 11.17 -13.55 5.79
CA GLY A 111 11.58 -13.92 4.45
C GLY A 111 10.41 -13.98 3.47
N ASN A 112 9.26 -14.54 3.90
CA ASN A 112 8.05 -14.57 3.07
C ASN A 112 7.55 -13.14 2.76
N ALA A 113 7.52 -12.24 3.73
CA ALA A 113 7.07 -10.87 3.53
C ALA A 113 7.99 -10.08 2.57
N TYR A 114 9.30 -10.33 2.61
CA TYR A 114 10.22 -9.72 1.66
C TYR A 114 10.05 -10.21 0.22
N SER A 115 9.42 -11.38 -0.02
CA SER A 115 9.12 -11.83 -1.38
C SER A 115 8.19 -10.88 -2.14
N GLU A 116 7.29 -10.21 -1.42
CA GLU A 116 6.34 -9.24 -2.00
C GLU A 116 7.04 -7.93 -2.46
N THR A 117 8.22 -7.65 -1.95
CA THR A 117 9.01 -6.45 -2.30
C THR A 117 10.09 -6.74 -3.35
N SER A 118 10.27 -7.99 -3.75
CA SER A 118 11.37 -8.46 -4.60
C SER A 118 12.77 -8.09 -4.06
N ASP A 119 12.88 -7.91 -2.73
CA ASP A 119 14.15 -7.69 -2.04
C ASP A 119 14.79 -9.04 -1.71
N TYR A 120 15.36 -9.66 -2.74
CA TYR A 120 15.93 -11.00 -2.65
C TYR A 120 17.05 -11.12 -1.62
N ASP A 121 17.80 -10.06 -1.38
CA ASP A 121 18.89 -10.06 -0.40
C ASP A 121 18.35 -10.16 1.03
N LYS A 122 17.36 -9.34 1.39
CA LYS A 122 16.73 -9.42 2.71
C LYS A 122 15.93 -10.69 2.87
N GLN A 123 15.26 -11.15 1.81
CA GLN A 123 14.54 -12.41 1.76
C GLN A 123 15.47 -13.58 2.08
N LEU A 124 16.56 -13.72 1.33
CA LEU A 124 17.56 -14.79 1.49
C LEU A 124 18.21 -14.73 2.88
N LYS A 125 18.62 -13.54 3.32
CA LYS A 125 19.21 -13.33 4.65
C LYS A 125 18.29 -13.79 5.77
N SER A 126 16.98 -13.53 5.65
CA SER A 126 15.99 -13.94 6.64
C SER A 126 15.84 -15.47 6.66
N TYR A 127 15.74 -16.09 5.50
CA TYR A 127 15.66 -17.55 5.41
C TYR A 127 16.92 -18.24 5.90
N LEU A 128 18.12 -17.76 5.58
CA LEU A 128 19.38 -18.34 6.04
C LEU A 128 19.54 -18.24 7.57
N LYS A 129 19.13 -17.12 8.18
CA LYS A 129 19.08 -17.03 9.64
C LYS A 129 18.12 -18.03 10.27
N SER A 130 16.90 -18.16 9.69
CA SER A 130 15.92 -19.15 10.12
C SER A 130 16.49 -20.57 9.96
N PHE A 131 17.16 -20.86 8.84
CA PHE A 131 17.77 -22.13 8.52
C PHE A 131 18.82 -22.54 9.56
N THR A 132 19.76 -21.65 9.89
CA THR A 132 20.80 -21.91 10.89
C THR A 132 20.21 -22.25 12.27
N ILE A 133 19.10 -21.64 12.64
CA ILE A 133 18.42 -21.96 13.90
C ILE A 133 17.70 -23.29 13.79
N ALA A 134 17.00 -23.55 12.67
CA ALA A 134 16.28 -24.80 12.42
C ALA A 134 17.22 -26.02 12.39
N GLU A 135 18.43 -25.87 11.83
CA GLU A 135 19.47 -26.91 11.88
C GLU A 135 19.85 -27.27 13.31
N LYS A 136 20.13 -26.26 14.16
CA LYS A 136 20.49 -26.48 15.56
C LYS A 136 19.36 -27.13 16.35
N LEU A 137 18.11 -26.84 15.99
CA LEU A 137 16.92 -27.41 16.62
C LEU A 137 16.52 -28.76 16.01
N GLN A 138 17.18 -29.19 14.95
CA GLN A 138 16.83 -30.40 14.17
C GLN A 138 15.35 -30.40 13.71
N ASP A 139 14.79 -29.19 13.44
CA ASP A 139 13.41 -29.04 12.96
C ASP A 139 13.34 -29.39 11.48
N THR A 140 13.23 -30.68 11.19
CA THR A 140 13.18 -31.22 9.83
C THR A 140 12.05 -30.61 9.00
N ALA A 141 10.89 -30.38 9.61
CA ALA A 141 9.74 -29.80 8.90
C ALA A 141 10.02 -28.38 8.42
N LEU A 142 10.61 -27.56 9.29
CA LEU A 142 11.00 -26.19 8.95
C LEU A 142 12.15 -26.18 7.95
N LEU A 143 13.13 -27.06 8.07
CA LEU A 143 14.25 -27.16 7.14
C LEU A 143 13.79 -27.50 5.72
N VAL A 144 12.88 -28.46 5.55
CA VAL A 144 12.31 -28.82 4.24
C VAL A 144 11.60 -27.61 3.62
N TYR A 145 10.84 -26.86 4.44
CA TYR A 145 10.19 -25.63 3.99
C TYR A 145 11.21 -24.55 3.58
N LEU A 146 12.26 -24.35 4.35
CA LEU A 146 13.31 -23.36 4.05
C LEU A 146 14.12 -23.74 2.81
N TYR A 147 14.43 -25.01 2.60
CA TYR A 147 15.05 -25.48 1.36
C TYR A 147 14.21 -25.11 0.14
N ASN A 148 12.88 -25.30 0.21
CA ASN A 148 11.97 -24.86 -0.84
C ASN A 148 12.07 -23.34 -1.09
N ASN A 149 11.97 -22.56 -0.02
CA ASN A 149 11.90 -21.10 -0.17
C ASN A 149 13.23 -20.49 -0.64
N ILE A 150 14.35 -20.99 -0.13
CA ILE A 150 15.68 -20.59 -0.63
C ILE A 150 15.84 -21.00 -2.10
N GLY A 151 15.37 -22.20 -2.47
CA GLY A 151 15.33 -22.66 -3.86
C GLY A 151 14.51 -21.71 -4.75
N ASN A 152 13.35 -21.24 -4.27
CA ASN A 152 12.53 -20.26 -5.00
C ASN A 152 13.29 -18.94 -5.21
N VAL A 153 13.97 -18.40 -4.16
CA VAL A 153 14.79 -17.19 -4.32
C VAL A 153 15.85 -17.37 -5.40
N TYR A 154 16.54 -18.51 -5.41
CA TYR A 154 17.52 -18.80 -6.46
C TYR A 154 16.89 -18.99 -7.85
N THR A 155 15.63 -19.45 -7.92
CA THR A 155 14.89 -19.50 -9.18
C THR A 155 14.60 -18.09 -9.70
N ASP A 156 14.12 -17.20 -8.84
CA ASP A 156 13.82 -15.81 -9.19
C ASP A 156 15.07 -15.04 -9.63
N LEU A 157 16.21 -15.34 -8.99
CA LEU A 157 17.54 -14.86 -9.38
C LEU A 157 18.10 -15.56 -10.63
N LYS A 158 17.36 -16.50 -11.26
CA LYS A 158 17.78 -17.33 -12.39
C LYS A 158 19.04 -18.17 -12.14
N MET A 159 19.36 -18.43 -10.88
CA MET A 159 20.48 -19.27 -10.43
C MET A 159 20.03 -20.73 -10.36
N TYR A 160 19.56 -21.28 -11.47
CA TYR A 160 18.83 -22.55 -11.56
C TYR A 160 19.58 -23.76 -10.96
N LYS A 161 20.91 -23.81 -11.10
CA LYS A 161 21.72 -24.90 -10.50
C LYS A 161 21.61 -24.88 -8.98
N LYS A 162 21.76 -23.70 -8.36
CA LYS A 162 21.62 -23.54 -6.89
C LYS A 162 20.19 -23.83 -6.44
N SER A 163 19.21 -23.40 -7.21
CA SER A 163 17.82 -23.68 -6.93
C SER A 163 17.56 -25.19 -6.86
N LEU A 164 17.97 -25.94 -7.88
CA LEU A 164 17.83 -27.40 -7.92
C LEU A 164 18.56 -28.08 -6.75
N GLU A 165 19.78 -27.64 -6.42
CA GLU A 165 20.54 -28.17 -5.28
C GLU A 165 19.74 -28.08 -3.97
N HIS A 166 19.09 -26.92 -3.74
CA HIS A 166 18.26 -26.74 -2.54
C HIS A 166 17.01 -27.61 -2.57
N TYR A 167 16.32 -27.70 -3.71
CA TYR A 167 15.16 -28.57 -3.81
C TYR A 167 15.52 -30.05 -3.59
N GLU A 168 16.64 -30.53 -4.13
CA GLU A 168 17.09 -31.90 -3.92
C GLU A 168 17.45 -32.18 -2.45
N LYS A 169 18.14 -31.25 -1.77
CA LYS A 169 18.40 -31.36 -0.33
C LYS A 169 17.10 -31.42 0.47
N GLY A 170 16.11 -30.59 0.11
CA GLY A 170 14.79 -30.63 0.74
C GLY A 170 14.05 -31.95 0.50
N LEU A 171 14.11 -32.49 -0.72
CA LEU A 171 13.53 -33.79 -1.08
C LEU A 171 14.20 -34.93 -0.35
N HIS A 172 15.52 -34.91 -0.25
CA HIS A 172 16.29 -35.93 0.46
C HIS A 172 15.92 -35.92 1.95
N LEU A 173 15.88 -34.74 2.56
CA LEU A 173 15.51 -34.61 3.97
C LEU A 173 14.05 -35.06 4.22
N HIS A 174 13.15 -34.82 3.25
CA HIS A 174 11.78 -35.30 3.32
C HIS A 174 11.67 -36.82 3.40
N THR A 175 12.51 -37.57 2.66
CA THR A 175 12.47 -39.05 2.68
C THR A 175 12.78 -39.61 4.06
N GLN A 176 13.47 -38.88 4.91
CA GLN A 176 13.80 -39.24 6.28
C GLN A 176 12.69 -38.87 7.29
N SER A 177 11.66 -38.16 6.87
CA SER A 177 10.56 -37.66 7.72
C SER A 177 9.24 -38.33 7.38
N SER A 178 8.55 -38.87 8.37
CA SER A 178 7.21 -39.46 8.24
C SER A 178 6.06 -38.46 8.45
N SER A 179 6.36 -37.17 8.66
CA SER A 179 5.36 -36.14 8.96
C SER A 179 4.42 -35.87 7.77
N PRO A 180 3.08 -35.77 7.96
CA PRO A 180 2.13 -35.39 6.90
C PRO A 180 2.42 -34.02 6.30
N ILE A 181 2.91 -33.06 7.10
CA ILE A 181 3.30 -31.73 6.66
C ILE A 181 4.44 -31.81 5.64
N SER A 182 5.40 -32.68 5.88
CA SER A 182 6.51 -32.91 4.95
C SER A 182 6.07 -33.49 3.61
N LYS A 183 5.03 -34.33 3.55
CA LYS A 183 4.47 -34.85 2.28
C LYS A 183 3.91 -33.74 1.40
N SER A 184 3.18 -32.79 1.97
CA SER A 184 2.67 -31.64 1.21
C SER A 184 3.81 -30.81 0.65
N THR A 185 4.82 -30.51 1.47
CA THR A 185 5.99 -29.74 1.06
C THR A 185 6.82 -30.47 0.00
N ALA A 186 6.93 -31.81 0.07
CA ALA A 186 7.56 -32.59 -1.00
C ALA A 186 6.87 -32.39 -2.35
N GLY A 187 5.53 -32.38 -2.36
CA GLY A 187 4.77 -32.07 -3.59
C GLY A 187 5.07 -30.69 -4.16
N ILE A 188 5.37 -29.70 -3.28
CA ILE A 188 5.81 -28.37 -3.72
C ILE A 188 7.22 -28.42 -4.29
N LEU A 189 8.17 -29.04 -3.60
CA LEU A 189 9.56 -29.20 -4.06
C LEU A 189 9.65 -29.88 -5.42
N TRP A 190 8.92 -30.99 -5.62
CA TRP A 190 8.83 -31.66 -6.90
C TRP A 190 8.28 -30.75 -8.00
N GLY A 191 7.22 -29.98 -7.70
CA GLY A 191 6.63 -29.05 -8.64
C GLY A 191 7.60 -27.93 -9.02
N ASN A 192 8.17 -27.24 -8.01
CA ASN A 192 9.09 -26.14 -8.23
C ASN A 192 10.37 -26.58 -8.98
N SER A 193 10.93 -27.72 -8.61
CA SER A 193 12.07 -28.28 -9.36
C SER A 193 11.70 -28.59 -10.81
N GLY A 194 10.46 -29.04 -11.08
CA GLY A 194 9.95 -29.26 -12.43
C GLY A 194 9.91 -27.96 -13.25
N ILE A 195 9.47 -26.86 -12.64
CA ILE A 195 9.48 -25.52 -13.26
C ILE A 195 10.91 -25.10 -13.62
N VAL A 196 11.88 -25.34 -12.73
CA VAL A 196 13.29 -25.01 -13.02
C VAL A 196 13.84 -25.85 -14.17
N TYR A 197 13.50 -27.13 -14.25
CA TYR A 197 13.88 -27.96 -15.41
C TYR A 197 13.23 -27.48 -16.71
N GLU A 198 12.00 -26.95 -16.67
CA GLU A 198 11.38 -26.31 -17.83
C GLU A 198 12.21 -25.11 -18.29
N GLN A 199 12.63 -24.25 -17.36
CA GLN A 199 13.46 -23.07 -17.66
C GLN A 199 14.84 -23.43 -18.23
N LEU A 200 15.36 -24.57 -17.84
CA LEU A 200 16.60 -25.15 -18.38
C LEU A 200 16.41 -25.88 -19.72
N GLY A 201 15.19 -25.97 -20.25
CA GLY A 201 14.87 -26.68 -21.50
C GLY A 201 14.80 -28.19 -21.35
N ASN A 202 14.98 -28.77 -20.17
CA ASN A 202 14.86 -30.20 -19.94
C ASN A 202 13.39 -30.59 -19.70
N TYR A 203 12.59 -30.52 -20.75
CA TYR A 203 11.15 -30.75 -20.71
C TYR A 203 10.73 -32.15 -20.26
N LYS A 204 11.56 -33.16 -20.57
CA LYS A 204 11.32 -34.55 -20.15
C LYS A 204 11.34 -34.66 -18.61
N GLU A 205 12.39 -34.13 -18.00
CA GLU A 205 12.52 -34.17 -16.55
C GLU A 205 11.51 -33.24 -15.87
N ALA A 206 11.21 -32.06 -16.46
CA ALA A 206 10.15 -31.16 -16.01
C ALA A 206 8.81 -31.89 -15.91
N LEU A 207 8.35 -32.56 -16.98
CA LEU A 207 7.12 -33.35 -16.98
C LEU A 207 7.13 -34.44 -15.92
N ARG A 208 8.25 -35.19 -15.79
CA ARG A 208 8.38 -36.23 -14.78
C ARG A 208 8.14 -35.67 -13.37
N ARG A 209 8.79 -34.57 -13.06
CA ARG A 209 8.73 -33.94 -11.71
C ARG A 209 7.37 -33.37 -11.40
N VAL A 210 6.78 -32.63 -12.33
CA VAL A 210 5.44 -32.04 -12.12
C VAL A 210 4.36 -33.12 -12.00
N ARG A 211 4.51 -34.25 -12.71
CA ARG A 211 3.61 -35.41 -12.54
C ARG A 211 3.73 -36.06 -11.17
N ILE A 212 4.95 -36.21 -10.63
CA ILE A 212 5.16 -36.67 -9.25
C ILE A 212 4.45 -35.71 -8.27
N ALA A 213 4.68 -34.40 -8.41
CA ALA A 213 4.00 -33.40 -7.59
C ALA A 213 2.48 -33.53 -7.67
N LYS A 214 1.93 -33.66 -8.89
CA LYS A 214 0.49 -33.84 -9.11
C LYS A 214 -0.03 -35.09 -8.39
N ASN A 215 0.65 -36.21 -8.49
CA ASN A 215 0.24 -37.46 -7.84
C ASN A 215 0.18 -37.31 -6.31
N ILE A 216 1.18 -36.67 -5.71
CA ILE A 216 1.18 -36.36 -4.26
C ILE A 216 -0.03 -35.49 -3.91
N ARG A 217 -0.29 -34.45 -4.70
CA ARG A 217 -1.40 -33.50 -4.50
C ARG A 217 -2.78 -34.17 -4.67
N VAL A 218 -2.88 -35.17 -5.55
CA VAL A 218 -4.10 -35.99 -5.72
C VAL A 218 -4.36 -36.83 -4.46
N VAL A 219 -3.34 -37.50 -3.94
CA VAL A 219 -3.45 -38.28 -2.69
C VAL A 219 -3.87 -37.39 -1.53
N LEU A 220 -3.36 -36.16 -1.47
CA LEU A 220 -3.71 -35.17 -0.44
C LEU A 220 -5.05 -34.46 -0.71
N LYS A 221 -5.72 -34.77 -1.82
CA LYS A 221 -6.99 -34.11 -2.26
C LYS A 221 -6.90 -32.59 -2.32
N ASN A 222 -5.71 -32.05 -2.60
CA ASN A 222 -5.47 -30.60 -2.69
C ASN A 222 -5.81 -30.08 -4.09
N TRP A 223 -7.09 -29.79 -4.33
CA TRP A 223 -7.60 -29.39 -5.65
C TRP A 223 -6.94 -28.12 -6.20
N GLY A 224 -6.56 -27.17 -5.34
CA GLY A 224 -5.85 -25.96 -5.75
C GLY A 224 -4.47 -26.26 -6.34
N GLN A 225 -3.69 -27.05 -5.61
CA GLN A 225 -2.36 -27.44 -6.08
C GLN A 225 -2.41 -28.42 -7.26
N ILE A 226 -3.45 -29.28 -7.37
CA ILE A 226 -3.67 -30.10 -8.57
C ILE A 226 -3.91 -29.20 -9.79
N GLY A 227 -4.71 -28.13 -9.62
CA GLY A 227 -4.91 -27.11 -10.64
C GLY A 227 -3.59 -26.51 -11.12
N GLY A 228 -2.73 -26.09 -10.17
CA GLY A 228 -1.38 -25.58 -10.46
C GLY A 228 -0.52 -26.59 -11.24
N SER A 229 -0.45 -27.84 -10.78
CA SER A 229 0.29 -28.87 -11.51
C SER A 229 -0.19 -29.05 -12.96
N ASN A 230 -1.49 -28.96 -13.20
CA ASN A 230 -2.01 -29.07 -14.57
C ASN A 230 -1.57 -27.87 -15.42
N ILE A 231 -1.53 -26.64 -14.85
CA ILE A 231 -0.99 -25.47 -15.54
C ILE A 231 0.52 -25.66 -15.82
N ASP A 232 1.29 -26.14 -14.84
CA ASP A 232 2.73 -26.40 -15.03
C ASP A 232 2.97 -27.42 -16.16
N ILE A 233 2.22 -28.52 -16.19
CA ILE A 233 2.28 -29.51 -17.28
C ILE A 233 1.92 -28.85 -18.62
N ALA A 234 0.89 -27.99 -18.65
CA ALA A 234 0.48 -27.28 -19.85
C ALA A 234 1.60 -26.36 -20.37
N ASN A 235 2.29 -25.66 -19.48
CA ASN A 235 3.42 -24.79 -19.84
C ASN A 235 4.55 -25.59 -20.49
N VAL A 236 4.90 -26.77 -19.94
CA VAL A 236 5.92 -27.64 -20.55
C VAL A 236 5.48 -28.12 -21.92
N TYR A 237 4.22 -28.52 -22.11
CA TYR A 237 3.73 -28.93 -23.44
C TYR A 237 3.70 -27.76 -24.44
N GLU A 238 3.41 -26.54 -23.97
CA GLU A 238 3.55 -25.34 -24.81
C GLU A 238 4.99 -25.15 -25.31
N LYS A 239 5.98 -25.31 -24.43
CA LYS A 239 7.42 -25.27 -24.82
C LYS A 239 7.80 -26.34 -25.79
N LEU A 240 7.18 -27.52 -25.70
CA LEU A 240 7.32 -28.62 -26.64
C LEU A 240 6.54 -28.42 -27.95
N GLN A 241 5.87 -27.28 -28.14
CA GLN A 241 4.99 -26.96 -29.27
C GLN A 241 3.78 -27.92 -29.41
N GLN A 242 3.43 -28.64 -28.37
CA GLN A 242 2.29 -29.55 -28.32
C GLN A 242 1.06 -28.81 -27.79
N LEU A 243 0.54 -27.90 -28.61
CA LEU A 243 -0.49 -26.93 -28.18
C LEU A 243 -1.78 -27.60 -27.73
N ASP A 244 -2.20 -28.69 -28.36
CA ASP A 244 -3.42 -29.42 -27.97
C ASP A 244 -3.30 -30.02 -26.57
N SER A 245 -2.14 -30.64 -26.28
CA SER A 245 -1.85 -31.16 -24.95
C SER A 245 -1.80 -30.01 -23.91
N ALA A 246 -1.17 -28.89 -24.26
CA ALA A 246 -1.12 -27.72 -23.40
C ALA A 246 -2.51 -27.19 -23.07
N ILE A 247 -3.38 -27.05 -24.06
CA ILE A 247 -4.78 -26.63 -23.89
C ILE A 247 -5.55 -27.64 -23.04
N PHE A 248 -5.38 -28.93 -23.28
CA PHE A 248 -6.05 -29.96 -22.50
C PHE A 248 -5.72 -29.84 -21.01
N TYR A 249 -4.43 -29.83 -20.66
CA TYR A 249 -4.02 -29.73 -19.26
C TYR A 249 -4.39 -28.40 -18.63
N ASN A 250 -4.31 -27.29 -19.37
CA ASN A 250 -4.73 -26.01 -18.86
C ASN A 250 -6.24 -25.99 -18.54
N LYS A 251 -7.09 -26.55 -19.39
CA LYS A 251 -8.52 -26.73 -19.11
C LYS A 251 -8.77 -27.55 -17.86
N GLN A 252 -7.99 -28.62 -17.62
CA GLN A 252 -8.07 -29.41 -16.39
C GLN A 252 -7.69 -28.54 -15.16
N GLY A 253 -6.68 -27.67 -15.28
CA GLY A 253 -6.31 -26.72 -14.25
C GLY A 253 -7.46 -25.76 -13.92
N VAL A 254 -8.03 -25.15 -14.95
CA VAL A 254 -9.21 -24.25 -14.83
C VAL A 254 -10.41 -24.97 -14.20
N PHE A 255 -10.66 -26.22 -14.57
CA PHE A 255 -11.73 -27.00 -13.97
C PHE A 255 -11.54 -27.18 -12.46
N ASN A 256 -10.32 -27.53 -12.03
CA ASN A 256 -10.02 -27.69 -10.61
C ASN A 256 -10.16 -26.37 -9.85
N TYR A 257 -9.72 -25.26 -10.41
CA TYR A 257 -9.85 -23.94 -9.79
C TYR A 257 -11.32 -23.47 -9.71
N LYS A 258 -12.15 -23.80 -10.71
CA LYS A 258 -13.59 -23.54 -10.65
C LYS A 258 -14.24 -24.28 -9.49
N LYS A 259 -13.90 -25.56 -9.31
CA LYS A 259 -14.47 -26.39 -8.24
C LYS A 259 -14.27 -25.79 -6.84
N ILE A 260 -13.15 -25.09 -6.62
CA ILE A 260 -12.80 -24.47 -5.33
C ILE A 260 -12.97 -22.95 -5.34
N GLN A 261 -13.54 -22.38 -6.39
CA GLN A 261 -13.73 -20.94 -6.58
C GLN A 261 -12.45 -20.10 -6.42
N ASN A 262 -11.30 -20.66 -6.80
CA ASN A 262 -10.01 -19.97 -6.73
C ASN A 262 -9.88 -18.98 -7.89
N LYS A 263 -10.23 -17.71 -7.62
CA LYS A 263 -10.19 -16.63 -8.62
C LYS A 263 -8.78 -16.36 -9.18
N GLY A 264 -7.72 -16.44 -8.35
CA GLY A 264 -6.33 -16.25 -8.79
C GLY A 264 -5.89 -17.34 -9.75
N GLY A 265 -6.16 -18.60 -9.42
CA GLY A 265 -5.87 -19.73 -10.30
C GLY A 265 -6.68 -19.68 -11.60
N LEU A 266 -7.95 -19.25 -11.55
CA LEU A 266 -8.78 -19.05 -12.74
C LEU A 266 -8.20 -17.96 -13.66
N LEU A 267 -7.72 -16.87 -13.07
CA LEU A 267 -7.11 -15.77 -13.82
C LEU A 267 -5.91 -16.27 -14.64
N ALA A 268 -4.95 -16.94 -13.97
CA ALA A 268 -3.78 -17.52 -14.61
C ALA A 268 -4.16 -18.56 -15.69
N GLY A 269 -5.16 -19.39 -15.41
CA GLY A 269 -5.67 -20.37 -16.36
C GLY A 269 -6.30 -19.76 -17.61
N TYR A 270 -7.05 -18.67 -17.48
CA TYR A 270 -7.66 -17.98 -18.63
C TYR A 270 -6.62 -17.23 -19.45
N GLU A 271 -5.64 -16.57 -18.80
CA GLU A 271 -4.52 -15.93 -19.46
C GLU A 271 -3.74 -16.93 -20.33
N ASN A 272 -3.40 -18.10 -19.76
CA ASN A 272 -2.71 -19.15 -20.49
C ASN A 272 -3.54 -19.71 -21.66
N LEU A 273 -4.87 -19.94 -21.45
CA LEU A 273 -5.74 -20.40 -22.53
C LEU A 273 -5.84 -19.38 -23.66
N ALA A 274 -5.97 -18.10 -23.34
CA ALA A 274 -5.97 -17.05 -24.35
C ALA A 274 -4.71 -17.09 -25.21
N ARG A 275 -3.54 -17.13 -24.55
CA ARG A 275 -2.23 -17.20 -25.21
C ARG A 275 -2.06 -18.47 -26.06
N LEU A 276 -2.49 -19.63 -25.55
CA LEU A 276 -2.40 -20.89 -26.28
C LEU A 276 -3.29 -20.90 -27.53
N TYR A 277 -4.50 -20.35 -27.44
CA TYR A 277 -5.39 -20.23 -28.60
C TYR A 277 -4.92 -19.15 -29.59
N GLU A 278 -4.27 -18.08 -29.14
CA GLU A 278 -3.59 -17.12 -30.02
C GLU A 278 -2.50 -17.84 -30.85
N LYS A 279 -1.69 -18.71 -30.21
CA LYS A 279 -0.66 -19.52 -30.89
C LYS A 279 -1.24 -20.54 -31.88
N GLN A 280 -2.47 -21.00 -31.64
CA GLN A 280 -3.20 -21.85 -32.61
C GLN A 280 -3.93 -21.05 -33.70
N HIS A 281 -3.79 -19.72 -33.72
CA HIS A 281 -4.51 -18.80 -34.62
C HIS A 281 -6.05 -18.84 -34.44
N LEU A 282 -6.53 -19.33 -33.31
CA LEU A 282 -7.95 -19.39 -32.96
C LEU A 282 -8.38 -18.11 -32.22
N PHE A 283 -8.24 -16.97 -32.88
CA PHE A 283 -8.36 -15.64 -32.28
C PHE A 283 -9.71 -15.36 -31.62
N LYS A 284 -10.81 -15.86 -32.18
CA LYS A 284 -12.16 -15.72 -31.59
C LYS A 284 -12.23 -16.39 -30.22
N THR A 285 -11.65 -17.57 -30.09
CA THR A 285 -11.61 -18.31 -28.83
C THR A 285 -10.66 -17.63 -27.83
N ALA A 286 -9.50 -17.21 -28.30
CA ALA A 286 -8.56 -16.46 -27.50
C ALA A 286 -9.18 -15.18 -26.91
N LEU A 287 -9.89 -14.40 -27.75
CA LEU A 287 -10.59 -13.19 -27.31
C LEU A 287 -11.65 -13.47 -26.22
N ASN A 288 -12.36 -14.62 -26.32
CA ASN A 288 -13.31 -15.01 -25.28
C ASN A 288 -12.61 -15.25 -23.93
N TYR A 289 -11.44 -15.91 -23.94
CA TYR A 289 -10.67 -16.11 -22.72
C TYR A 289 -10.06 -14.80 -22.18
N ARG A 290 -9.60 -13.87 -23.04
CA ARG A 290 -9.17 -12.53 -22.65
C ARG A 290 -10.28 -11.74 -21.95
N LYS A 291 -11.50 -11.75 -22.52
CA LYS A 291 -12.66 -11.10 -21.87
C LYS A 291 -12.97 -11.69 -20.48
N ARG A 292 -12.83 -13.01 -20.31
CA ARG A 292 -13.00 -13.67 -19.00
C ARG A 292 -11.87 -13.30 -18.03
N GLU A 293 -10.65 -13.23 -18.53
CA GLU A 293 -9.49 -12.76 -17.77
C GLU A 293 -9.71 -11.33 -17.28
N ASP A 294 -10.06 -10.40 -18.17
CA ASP A 294 -10.27 -8.98 -17.86
C ASP A 294 -11.39 -8.79 -16.83
N SER A 295 -12.51 -9.49 -17.03
CA SER A 295 -13.63 -9.45 -16.08
C SER A 295 -13.19 -9.93 -14.69
N LEU A 296 -12.46 -11.05 -14.63
CA LEU A 296 -12.01 -11.62 -13.36
C LEU A 296 -10.93 -10.77 -12.69
N ARG A 297 -10.02 -10.18 -13.47
CA ARG A 297 -9.01 -9.23 -13.02
C ARG A 297 -9.66 -8.01 -12.39
N GLY A 298 -10.69 -7.45 -13.04
CA GLY A 298 -11.49 -6.35 -12.51
C GLY A 298 -12.15 -6.70 -11.16
N ILE A 299 -12.74 -7.89 -11.05
CA ILE A 299 -13.36 -8.36 -9.81
C ILE A 299 -12.33 -8.50 -8.68
N ILE A 300 -11.14 -9.05 -8.97
CA ILE A 300 -10.08 -9.24 -7.97
C ILE A 300 -9.55 -7.88 -7.50
N MET A 301 -9.26 -6.97 -8.45
CA MET A 301 -8.75 -5.64 -8.15
C MET A 301 -9.75 -4.82 -7.34
N ASN A 302 -11.02 -4.77 -7.78
CA ASN A 302 -12.08 -4.07 -7.07
C ASN A 302 -12.29 -4.64 -5.67
N SER A 303 -12.30 -5.97 -5.53
CA SER A 303 -12.43 -6.62 -4.22
C SER A 303 -11.28 -6.27 -3.27
N LYS A 304 -10.03 -6.22 -3.77
CA LYS A 304 -8.87 -5.86 -2.96
C LYS A 304 -8.93 -4.38 -2.55
N THR A 305 -9.27 -3.51 -3.49
CA THR A 305 -9.39 -2.07 -3.23
C THR A 305 -10.51 -1.77 -2.24
N LEU A 306 -11.70 -2.37 -2.42
CA LEU A 306 -12.83 -2.20 -1.52
C LEU A 306 -12.53 -2.72 -0.11
N LYS A 307 -11.86 -3.87 0.01
CA LYS A 307 -11.43 -4.40 1.32
C LYS A 307 -10.44 -3.45 2.01
N LYS A 308 -9.46 -2.92 1.27
CA LYS A 308 -8.50 -1.96 1.81
C LYS A 308 -9.19 -0.66 2.24
N GLN A 309 -10.10 -0.13 1.43
CA GLN A 309 -10.88 1.07 1.78
C GLN A 309 -11.76 0.83 3.00
N ALA A 310 -12.49 -0.28 3.04
CA ALA A 310 -13.32 -0.64 4.19
C ALA A 310 -12.48 -0.80 5.47
N TYR A 311 -11.30 -1.42 5.35
CA TYR A 311 -10.36 -1.54 6.46
C TYR A 311 -9.88 -0.17 6.96
N LEU A 312 -9.44 0.70 6.06
CA LEU A 312 -8.96 2.04 6.41
C LEU A 312 -10.06 2.89 7.07
N LEU A 313 -11.28 2.84 6.53
CA LEU A 313 -12.42 3.55 7.12
C LEU A 313 -12.72 3.06 8.53
N ALA A 314 -12.72 1.76 8.72
CA ALA A 314 -13.02 1.19 10.02
C ALA A 314 -11.83 1.33 11.01
N GLU A 315 -10.58 1.39 10.54
CA GLU A 315 -9.41 1.74 11.37
C GLU A 315 -9.57 3.20 11.87
N ILE A 316 -10.00 4.12 11.01
CA ILE A 316 -10.29 5.51 11.37
C ILE A 316 -11.46 5.60 12.37
N GLU A 317 -12.53 4.81 12.16
CA GLU A 317 -13.66 4.76 13.09
C GLU A 317 -13.24 4.21 14.46
N TYR A 318 -12.45 3.14 14.46
CA TYR A 318 -11.92 2.54 15.68
C TYR A 318 -10.98 3.50 16.44
N GLU A 319 -10.10 4.20 15.72
CA GLU A 319 -9.24 5.22 16.33
C GLU A 319 -10.07 6.37 16.92
N LYS A 320 -11.14 6.79 16.22
CA LYS A 320 -12.09 7.77 16.76
C LYS A 320 -12.81 7.27 18.01
N GLU A 321 -13.25 6.02 18.00
CA GLU A 321 -13.94 5.39 19.13
C GLU A 321 -13.01 5.27 20.36
N ILE A 322 -11.78 4.79 20.13
CA ILE A 322 -10.75 4.77 21.18
C ILE A 322 -10.40 6.18 21.66
N GLY A 323 -10.28 7.13 20.73
CA GLY A 323 -10.07 8.53 21.06
C GLY A 323 -11.21 9.09 21.93
N ALA A 324 -12.45 8.82 21.55
CA ALA A 324 -13.64 9.22 22.32
C ALA A 324 -13.67 8.55 23.71
N LEU A 325 -13.42 7.23 23.78
CA LEU A 325 -13.32 6.50 25.06
C LEU A 325 -12.19 7.01 25.95
N ASN A 326 -11.05 7.35 25.36
CA ASN A 326 -9.94 7.93 26.12
C ASN A 326 -10.26 9.34 26.63
N ILE A 327 -10.97 10.15 25.81
CA ILE A 327 -11.49 11.46 26.23
C ILE A 327 -12.53 11.28 27.34
N GLU A 328 -13.46 10.35 27.18
CA GLU A 328 -14.48 10.03 28.21
C GLU A 328 -13.84 9.55 29.50
N LYS A 329 -12.89 8.61 29.43
CA LYS A 329 -12.11 8.13 30.57
C LYS A 329 -11.33 9.25 31.25
N LYS A 330 -10.71 10.14 30.46
CA LYS A 330 -10.01 11.32 30.96
C LYS A 330 -10.97 12.31 31.61
N ASN A 331 -12.16 12.49 31.00
CA ASN A 331 -13.22 13.32 31.56
C ASN A 331 -13.80 12.74 32.86
N LEU A 332 -13.99 11.42 32.93
CA LEU A 332 -14.41 10.72 34.15
C LEU A 332 -13.35 10.79 35.26
N GLN A 333 -12.08 10.62 34.91
CA GLN A 333 -10.96 10.81 35.83
C GLN A 333 -10.85 12.25 36.30
N GLN A 334 -11.05 13.19 35.36
CA GLN A 334 -11.04 14.64 35.68
C GLN A 334 -12.25 15.06 36.49
N THR A 335 -13.42 14.44 36.24
CA THR A 335 -14.64 14.68 37.03
C THR A 335 -14.51 14.08 38.44
N SER A 336 -13.93 12.88 38.57
CA SER A 336 -13.63 12.30 39.89
C SER A 336 -12.54 13.10 40.63
N PHE A 337 -11.51 13.53 39.91
CA PHE A 337 -10.47 14.41 40.44
C PHE A 337 -11.02 15.79 40.81
N ASN A 338 -11.91 16.38 39.98
CA ASN A 338 -12.59 17.64 40.30
C ASN A 338 -13.56 17.50 41.48
N ARG A 339 -14.26 16.34 41.61
CA ARG A 339 -15.06 16.04 42.81
C ARG A 339 -14.19 15.96 44.07
N LEU A 340 -13.03 15.28 43.95
CA LEU A 340 -12.05 15.25 45.03
C LEU A 340 -11.53 16.63 45.36
N ILE A 341 -11.21 17.45 44.32
CA ILE A 341 -10.80 18.86 44.49
C ILE A 341 -11.91 19.67 45.14
N ILE A 342 -13.19 19.48 44.75
CA ILE A 342 -14.32 20.15 45.36
C ILE A 342 -14.46 19.77 46.84
N VAL A 343 -14.33 18.50 47.14
CA VAL A 343 -14.37 18.05 48.55
C VAL A 343 -13.19 18.60 49.35
N VAL A 344 -11.98 18.56 48.75
CA VAL A 344 -10.78 19.15 49.35
C VAL A 344 -10.90 20.69 49.42
N PHE A 345 -11.51 21.32 48.40
CA PHE A 345 -11.73 22.75 48.35
C PHE A 345 -12.78 23.21 49.40
N ILE A 346 -13.88 22.44 49.57
CA ILE A 346 -14.87 22.70 50.65
C ILE A 346 -14.19 22.57 52.00
N PHE A 347 -13.33 21.54 52.17
CA PHE A 347 -12.54 21.39 53.38
C PHE A 347 -11.53 22.54 53.58
N LEU A 348 -10.87 22.97 52.51
CA LEU A 348 -9.94 24.10 52.50
C LEU A 348 -10.66 25.45 52.68
N VAL A 349 -11.88 25.63 52.12
CA VAL A 349 -12.70 26.84 52.36
C VAL A 349 -13.18 26.88 53.79
N LEU A 350 -13.51 25.74 54.39
CA LEU A 350 -13.75 25.67 55.84
C LEU A 350 -12.49 25.98 56.66
N MET A 351 -11.32 25.50 56.21
CA MET A 351 -10.02 25.89 56.78
C MET A 351 -9.63 27.34 56.44
N CYS A 352 -9.94 27.81 55.20
CA CYS A 352 -9.62 29.16 54.76
C CYS A 352 -10.55 30.21 55.35
N SER A 353 -11.78 29.89 55.81
CA SER A 353 -12.56 30.80 56.68
C SER A 353 -11.81 31.04 57.98
N ILE A 354 -10.98 30.10 58.39
CA ILE A 354 -10.05 30.24 59.52
C ILE A 354 -8.76 31.00 59.10
N VAL A 355 -8.28 30.78 57.86
CA VAL A 355 -6.99 31.27 57.33
C VAL A 355 -7.17 32.56 56.48
N ALA A 356 -8.40 32.94 56.06
CA ALA A 356 -8.67 34.15 55.26
C ALA A 356 -8.19 35.43 55.92
N ILE A 357 -8.10 35.41 57.27
CA ILE A 357 -7.49 36.54 58.04
C ILE A 357 -5.97 36.62 57.79
N ILE A 358 -5.35 35.52 57.41
CA ILE A 358 -3.89 35.45 57.13
C ILE A 358 -3.57 35.79 55.66
N PHE A 359 -4.52 35.62 54.73
CA PHE A 359 -4.26 35.62 53.28
C PHE A 359 -4.34 36.98 52.59
N ILE A 360 -4.92 37.99 53.22
CA ILE A 360 -4.95 39.38 52.67
C ILE A 360 -3.52 39.90 52.39
N ARG A 361 -2.54 39.30 53.04
CA ARG A 361 -1.11 39.66 52.83
C ARG A 361 -0.42 38.99 51.62
N LYS A 362 -1.07 38.04 50.94
CA LYS A 362 -0.42 37.27 49.82
C LYS A 362 -0.91 37.59 48.40
N LYS A 363 -1.72 38.65 48.22
CA LYS A 363 -2.39 39.01 46.95
C LYS A 363 -1.46 39.31 45.76
N ASN A 364 -0.18 39.55 45.98
CA ASN A 364 0.71 40.07 44.95
C ASN A 364 1.51 38.98 44.17
N LYS A 365 1.30 37.71 44.46
CA LYS A 365 2.09 36.64 43.80
C LYS A 365 1.42 35.97 42.59
N LYS A 366 0.09 36.15 42.46
CA LYS A 366 -0.71 35.37 41.49
C LYS A 366 -0.74 35.93 40.06
N SER A 367 -0.25 37.14 39.84
CA SER A 367 -0.28 37.79 38.51
C SER A 367 0.83 37.27 37.54
N LYS A 368 1.87 36.64 38.07
CA LYS A 368 2.99 36.15 37.23
C LYS A 368 2.78 34.78 36.58
N GLU A 369 1.86 33.96 37.10
CA GLU A 369 1.66 32.60 36.60
C GLU A 369 0.73 32.53 35.39
N MET A 370 -0.17 33.47 35.22
CA MET A 370 -1.16 33.47 34.12
C MET A 370 -0.54 33.76 32.72
N ASN A 371 0.60 34.47 32.73
CA ASN A 371 1.29 34.78 31.47
C ASN A 371 2.11 33.59 30.90
N LYS A 372 2.35 32.55 31.70
CA LYS A 372 3.09 31.37 31.26
C LYS A 372 2.22 30.34 30.51
N GLU A 373 0.95 30.24 30.87
CA GLU A 373 0.03 29.29 30.23
C GLU A 373 -0.42 29.72 28.82
N LEU A 374 -0.49 31.02 28.57
CA LEU A 374 -0.88 31.57 27.27
C LEU A 374 0.17 31.28 26.17
N SER A 375 1.44 31.25 26.55
CA SER A 375 2.52 30.94 25.61
C SER A 375 2.61 29.46 25.24
N ALA A 376 2.20 28.55 26.14
CA ALA A 376 2.19 27.11 25.89
C ALA A 376 1.10 26.67 24.88
N SER A 377 -0.10 27.31 24.98
CA SER A 377 -1.22 26.98 24.08
C SER A 377 -0.98 27.37 22.61
N ASN A 378 -0.22 28.45 22.38
CA ASN A 378 0.10 28.87 21.01
C ASN A 378 1.13 27.93 20.36
N LEU A 379 2.04 27.36 21.15
CA LEU A 379 3.02 26.41 20.64
C LEU A 379 2.38 25.06 20.22
N GLU A 380 1.33 24.67 20.92
CA GLU A 380 0.58 23.42 20.63
C GLU A 380 -0.17 23.52 19.28
N LYS A 381 -0.75 24.71 18.99
CA LYS A 381 -1.40 24.97 17.69
C LYS A 381 -0.44 24.94 16.50
N GLU A 382 0.75 25.50 16.65
CA GLU A 382 1.77 25.45 15.58
C GLU A 382 2.25 24.02 15.30
N THR A 383 2.32 23.20 16.35
CA THR A 383 2.75 21.80 16.21
C THR A 383 1.69 20.97 15.48
N LEU A 384 0.41 21.19 15.78
CA LEU A 384 -0.71 20.50 15.11
C LEU A 384 -0.79 20.84 13.61
N LEU A 385 -0.57 22.10 13.25
CA LEU A 385 -0.53 22.48 11.84
C LEU A 385 0.61 21.80 11.07
N LYS A 386 1.80 21.72 11.67
CA LYS A 386 2.92 20.95 11.06
C LYS A 386 2.57 19.49 10.82
N GLU A 387 1.88 18.85 11.75
CA GLU A 387 1.48 17.44 11.64
C GLU A 387 0.47 17.22 10.50
N VAL A 388 -0.51 18.11 10.35
CA VAL A 388 -1.49 18.04 9.25
C VAL A 388 -0.76 18.09 7.89
N HIS A 389 0.20 18.98 7.75
CA HIS A 389 0.96 19.12 6.51
C HIS A 389 1.85 17.91 6.21
N HIS A 390 2.48 17.32 7.24
CA HIS A 390 3.21 16.06 7.09
C HIS A 390 2.30 14.90 6.64
N ARG A 391 1.09 14.82 7.15
CA ARG A 391 0.11 13.80 6.75
C ARG A 391 -0.40 13.97 5.32
N VAL A 392 -0.66 15.21 4.89
CA VAL A 392 -1.04 15.49 3.49
C VAL A 392 0.07 15.05 2.53
N LYS A 393 1.33 15.38 2.81
CA LYS A 393 2.48 14.92 2.04
C LYS A 393 2.54 13.40 1.95
N ASN A 394 2.44 12.70 3.09
CA ASN A 394 2.51 11.24 3.15
C ASN A 394 1.38 10.59 2.35
N ASN A 395 0.17 11.14 2.42
CA ASN A 395 -0.99 10.65 1.66
C ASN A 395 -0.79 10.82 0.15
N LEU A 396 -0.27 11.97 -0.30
CA LEU A 396 0.03 12.22 -1.70
C LEU A 396 1.13 11.28 -2.22
N GLN A 397 2.17 11.01 -1.43
CA GLN A 397 3.22 10.05 -1.77
C GLN A 397 2.69 8.62 -1.87
N LEU A 398 1.78 8.23 -0.98
CA LEU A 398 1.15 6.92 -0.96
C LEU A 398 0.27 6.71 -2.20
N VAL A 399 -0.56 7.69 -2.55
CA VAL A 399 -1.39 7.66 -3.76
C VAL A 399 -0.52 7.58 -5.02
N SER A 400 0.54 8.38 -5.10
CA SER A 400 1.51 8.34 -6.20
C SER A 400 2.17 6.97 -6.35
N SER A 401 2.57 6.35 -5.25
CA SER A 401 3.19 5.03 -5.24
C SER A 401 2.22 3.93 -5.69
N LEU A 402 0.96 4.00 -5.25
CA LEU A 402 -0.10 3.08 -5.67
C LEU A 402 -0.38 3.16 -7.17
N LEU A 403 -0.50 4.37 -7.73
CA LEU A 403 -0.70 4.57 -9.16
C LEU A 403 0.51 4.10 -9.98
N SER A 404 1.73 4.32 -9.48
CA SER A 404 2.96 3.84 -10.10
C SER A 404 3.03 2.31 -10.12
N LEU A 405 2.61 1.64 -9.06
CA LEU A 405 2.53 0.17 -9.02
C LEU A 405 1.49 -0.36 -10.00
N GLN A 406 0.31 0.26 -10.04
CA GLN A 406 -0.73 -0.12 -11.01
C GLN A 406 -0.28 0.08 -12.46
N SER A 407 0.49 1.14 -12.76
CA SER A 407 1.00 1.39 -14.10
C SER A 407 1.95 0.30 -14.61
N LYS A 408 2.66 -0.41 -13.70
CA LYS A 408 3.58 -1.49 -14.06
C LYS A 408 2.87 -2.79 -14.47
N THR A 409 1.66 -3.01 -13.96
CA THR A 409 0.88 -4.24 -14.20
C THR A 409 0.02 -4.17 -15.46
N ILE A 410 -0.23 -2.97 -15.98
CA ILE A 410 -1.12 -2.74 -17.12
C ILE A 410 -0.36 -2.92 -18.44
N LYS A 411 -0.82 -3.88 -19.26
CA LYS A 411 -0.26 -4.15 -20.59
C LYS A 411 -0.73 -3.16 -21.67
N ASN A 412 -1.89 -2.53 -21.50
CA ASN A 412 -2.39 -1.53 -22.43
C ASN A 412 -1.57 -0.24 -22.35
N LYS A 413 -0.77 0.02 -23.38
CA LYS A 413 0.14 1.18 -23.46
C LYS A 413 -0.59 2.52 -23.19
N LYS A 414 -1.83 2.67 -23.66
CA LYS A 414 -2.60 3.91 -23.52
C LYS A 414 -3.06 4.12 -22.06
N ILE A 415 -3.54 3.09 -21.41
CA ILE A 415 -3.95 3.15 -19.98
C ILE A 415 -2.73 3.32 -19.09
N LYS A 416 -1.65 2.60 -19.38
CA LYS A 416 -0.37 2.74 -18.68
C LYS A 416 0.15 4.18 -18.74
N GLN A 417 0.08 4.79 -19.91
CA GLN A 417 0.51 6.19 -20.11
C GLN A 417 -0.32 7.16 -19.26
N ILE A 418 -1.65 6.99 -19.22
CA ILE A 418 -2.55 7.83 -18.41
C ILE A 418 -2.22 7.71 -16.92
N LEU A 419 -1.93 6.50 -16.43
CA LEU A 419 -1.58 6.29 -15.03
C LEU A 419 -0.21 6.89 -14.67
N LEU A 420 0.77 6.78 -15.55
CA LEU A 420 2.07 7.41 -15.36
C LEU A 420 1.93 8.94 -15.29
N GLU A 421 1.18 9.52 -16.22
CA GLU A 421 0.89 10.95 -16.20
C GLU A 421 0.17 11.41 -14.91
N SER A 422 -0.77 10.61 -14.42
CA SER A 422 -1.45 10.88 -13.15
C SER A 422 -0.50 10.77 -11.95
N THR A 423 0.42 9.82 -11.98
CA THR A 423 1.46 9.65 -10.96
C THR A 423 2.40 10.86 -10.90
N ASP A 424 2.84 11.35 -12.07
CA ASP A 424 3.74 12.50 -12.16
C ASP A 424 3.05 13.79 -11.69
N ARG A 425 1.76 13.95 -11.97
CA ARG A 425 0.95 15.05 -11.44
C ARG A 425 0.87 15.05 -9.92
N ILE A 426 0.58 13.89 -9.31
CA ILE A 426 0.51 13.77 -7.84
C ILE A 426 1.87 14.00 -7.20
N LYS A 427 2.96 13.54 -7.82
CA LYS A 427 4.32 13.84 -7.36
C LYS A 427 4.61 15.34 -7.38
N SER A 428 4.24 16.01 -8.47
CA SER A 428 4.41 17.46 -8.59
C SER A 428 3.58 18.21 -7.55
N MET A 429 2.33 17.79 -7.30
CA MET A 429 1.49 18.31 -6.22
C MET A 429 2.16 18.16 -4.85
N SER A 430 2.71 16.98 -4.56
CA SER A 430 3.39 16.71 -3.29
C SER A 430 4.63 17.59 -3.10
N LEU A 431 5.39 17.82 -4.16
CA LEU A 431 6.56 18.71 -4.15
C LEU A 431 6.18 20.17 -3.92
N VAL A 432 5.14 20.63 -4.60
CA VAL A 432 4.58 21.98 -4.42
C VAL A 432 4.15 22.20 -2.97
N HIS A 433 3.39 21.25 -2.42
CA HIS A 433 2.93 21.31 -1.03
C HIS A 433 4.11 21.27 -0.03
N GLN A 434 5.12 20.42 -0.26
CA GLN A 434 6.29 20.33 0.62
C GLN A 434 7.08 21.64 0.67
N ARG A 435 7.34 22.26 -0.47
CA ARG A 435 8.17 23.46 -0.60
C ARG A 435 7.56 24.69 0.08
N LEU A 436 6.24 24.81 0.02
CA LEU A 436 5.52 25.93 0.64
C LEU A 436 5.64 25.93 2.15
N TYR A 437 5.72 24.75 2.77
CA TYR A 437 5.73 24.62 4.24
C TYR A 437 7.12 24.41 4.86
N GLU A 438 8.18 24.20 4.05
CA GLU A 438 9.56 24.01 4.56
C GLU A 438 10.19 25.30 5.15
N LYS A 439 9.74 26.48 4.78
CA LYS A 439 10.36 27.76 5.18
C LYS A 439 9.78 28.43 6.43
N GLY A 440 8.75 27.85 7.07
CA GLY A 440 8.25 28.30 8.37
C GLY A 440 7.61 29.69 8.44
N THR A 441 7.41 30.37 7.32
CA THR A 441 6.66 31.63 7.22
C THR A 441 5.25 31.34 6.70
N PHE A 442 4.26 31.44 7.58
CA PHE A 442 2.93 30.86 7.39
C PHE A 442 1.90 31.78 6.72
N THR A 443 2.29 32.90 6.10
CA THR A 443 1.29 33.86 5.62
C THR A 443 1.42 34.23 4.16
N GLU A 444 2.60 34.45 3.63
CA GLU A 444 2.77 34.92 2.24
C GLU A 444 3.93 34.22 1.51
N VAL A 445 3.79 34.06 0.20
CA VAL A 445 4.73 33.41 -0.70
C VAL A 445 5.12 34.38 -1.82
N GLU A 446 6.40 34.60 -2.01
CA GLU A 446 6.93 35.33 -3.16
C GLU A 446 6.71 34.51 -4.43
N PHE A 447 5.76 34.94 -5.27
CA PHE A 447 5.29 34.16 -6.41
C PHE A 447 6.35 33.99 -7.49
N GLN A 448 7.28 34.92 -7.63
CA GLN A 448 8.39 34.82 -8.58
C GLN A 448 9.29 33.62 -8.27
N THR A 449 9.78 33.54 -7.05
CA THR A 449 10.65 32.44 -6.60
C THR A 449 9.91 31.11 -6.66
N TYR A 450 8.66 31.09 -6.26
CA TYR A 450 7.82 29.90 -6.24
C TYR A 450 7.55 29.35 -7.64
N SER A 451 7.12 30.22 -8.59
CA SER A 451 6.84 29.81 -9.97
C SER A 451 8.10 29.39 -10.73
N SER A 452 9.25 30.06 -10.49
CA SER A 452 10.54 29.66 -11.06
C SER A 452 10.89 28.22 -10.70
N GLN A 453 10.76 27.87 -9.42
CA GLN A 453 11.09 26.52 -8.94
C GLN A 453 10.17 25.45 -9.55
N ILE A 454 8.88 25.76 -9.73
CA ILE A 454 7.94 24.83 -10.39
C ILE A 454 8.39 24.60 -11.83
N ILE A 455 8.68 25.67 -12.59
CA ILE A 455 9.04 25.59 -14.01
C ILE A 455 10.36 24.85 -14.18
N GLU A 456 11.39 25.17 -13.38
CA GLU A 456 12.71 24.50 -13.43
C GLU A 456 12.60 23.00 -13.16
N ASN A 457 11.83 22.60 -12.14
CA ASN A 457 11.61 21.19 -11.83
C ASN A 457 10.90 20.45 -12.97
N LEU A 458 9.93 21.08 -13.61
CA LEU A 458 9.22 20.49 -14.74
C LEU A 458 10.11 20.36 -15.98
N ILE A 459 10.90 21.40 -16.30
CA ILE A 459 11.85 21.35 -17.41
C ILE A 459 12.88 20.24 -17.19
N SER A 460 13.43 20.11 -15.99
CA SER A 460 14.40 19.06 -15.63
C SER A 460 13.80 17.65 -15.69
N SER A 461 12.52 17.50 -15.30
CA SER A 461 11.82 16.21 -15.31
C SER A 461 11.47 15.72 -16.72
N TYR A 462 11.23 16.65 -17.65
CA TYR A 462 10.84 16.32 -19.02
C TYR A 462 12.02 16.15 -20.00
N ASN A 463 13.25 16.24 -19.58
CA ASN A 463 14.57 16.06 -20.26
C ASN A 463 14.46 15.69 -21.78
N SER A 464 13.87 16.58 -22.56
CA SER A 464 13.35 16.29 -23.91
C SER A 464 14.29 16.68 -25.07
N GLY A 465 15.57 16.97 -24.78
CA GLY A 465 16.50 17.45 -25.81
C GLY A 465 16.11 18.81 -26.42
N THR A 466 15.07 19.44 -25.90
CA THR A 466 14.59 20.78 -26.31
C THR A 466 15.28 21.82 -25.46
N ASN A 467 15.94 22.79 -26.07
CA ASN A 467 16.51 23.92 -25.33
C ASN A 467 15.37 24.86 -24.91
N THR A 468 14.85 24.63 -23.66
CA THR A 468 13.73 25.39 -23.12
C THR A 468 14.24 26.50 -22.22
N CYS A 469 13.85 27.75 -22.51
CA CYS A 469 14.09 28.90 -21.64
C CYS A 469 12.77 29.47 -21.15
N PHE A 470 12.80 30.14 -20.00
CA PHE A 470 11.61 30.79 -19.45
C PHE A 470 11.95 32.18 -18.91
N GLU A 471 10.96 33.05 -18.93
CA GLU A 471 11.00 34.38 -18.33
C GLU A 471 9.78 34.56 -17.43
N ILE A 472 10.01 35.12 -16.22
CA ILE A 472 8.95 35.37 -15.24
C ILE A 472 8.96 36.84 -14.91
N ASN A 473 7.79 37.46 -15.04
CA ASN A 473 7.59 38.87 -14.68
C ASN A 473 6.47 38.99 -13.64
N THR A 474 6.87 39.05 -12.38
CA THR A 474 5.98 39.27 -11.24
C THR A 474 6.79 39.73 -10.03
N ASN A 475 6.21 40.58 -9.18
CA ASN A 475 6.75 40.97 -7.87
C ASN A 475 5.69 40.75 -6.77
N GLU A 476 4.67 39.93 -7.03
CA GLU A 476 3.55 39.74 -6.12
C GLU A 476 3.88 38.74 -5.02
N ASN A 477 3.53 39.08 -3.79
CA ASN A 477 3.42 38.15 -2.69
C ASN A 477 1.97 37.73 -2.55
N ILE A 478 1.72 36.44 -2.38
CA ILE A 478 0.37 35.90 -2.33
C ILE A 478 0.21 34.94 -1.13
N ASP A 479 -1.01 34.83 -0.67
CA ASP A 479 -1.37 33.87 0.37
C ASP A 479 -1.03 32.43 -0.03
N ILE A 480 -0.71 31.60 0.95
CA ILE A 480 -0.22 30.24 0.72
C ILE A 480 -1.26 29.33 0.05
N ASP A 481 -2.54 29.44 0.42
CA ASP A 481 -3.62 28.64 -0.16
C ASP A 481 -3.87 29.04 -1.62
N PHE A 482 -3.74 30.32 -1.89
CA PHE A 482 -3.79 30.89 -3.23
C PHE A 482 -2.60 30.44 -4.07
N ALA A 483 -1.39 30.42 -3.50
CA ALA A 483 -0.17 29.94 -4.13
C ALA A 483 -0.25 28.45 -4.50
N ILE A 484 -0.80 27.62 -3.63
CA ILE A 484 -1.01 26.20 -3.90
C ILE A 484 -1.85 26.00 -5.16
N THR A 485 -2.99 26.69 -5.23
CA THR A 485 -3.93 26.52 -6.34
C THR A 485 -3.33 27.05 -7.66
N LEU A 486 -2.65 28.19 -7.64
CA LEU A 486 -1.93 28.72 -8.80
C LEU A 486 -0.77 27.80 -9.21
N GLY A 487 -0.05 27.23 -8.26
CA GLY A 487 1.03 26.28 -8.54
C GLY A 487 0.55 25.02 -9.24
N LEU A 488 -0.64 24.53 -8.90
CA LEU A 488 -1.26 23.42 -9.60
C LEU A 488 -1.66 23.76 -11.02
N ILE A 489 -2.21 24.97 -11.22
CA ILE A 489 -2.54 25.48 -12.57
C ILE A 489 -1.28 25.60 -13.42
N LEU A 490 -0.23 26.21 -12.89
CA LEU A 490 1.06 26.35 -13.56
C LEU A 490 1.67 25.00 -13.91
N ASN A 491 1.65 24.06 -13.00
CA ASN A 491 2.13 22.71 -13.24
C ASN A 491 1.45 22.06 -14.44
N GLU A 492 0.13 22.19 -14.57
CA GLU A 492 -0.61 21.65 -15.71
C GLU A 492 -0.33 22.39 -17.02
N ILE A 493 -0.26 23.70 -16.99
CA ILE A 493 0.02 24.50 -18.18
C ILE A 493 1.42 24.19 -18.70
N ILE A 494 2.43 24.24 -17.84
CA ILE A 494 3.83 24.00 -18.21
C ILE A 494 4.04 22.55 -18.68
N THR A 495 3.43 21.61 -17.99
CA THR A 495 3.46 20.19 -18.41
C THR A 495 2.88 20.02 -19.82
N ASN A 496 1.75 20.64 -20.11
CA ASN A 496 1.15 20.62 -21.45
C ASN A 496 2.08 21.26 -22.49
N THR A 497 2.65 22.40 -22.18
CA THR A 497 3.60 23.10 -23.05
C THR A 497 4.80 22.22 -23.37
N LEU A 498 5.45 21.63 -22.38
CA LEU A 498 6.62 20.76 -22.56
C LEU A 498 6.26 19.50 -23.36
N LYS A 499 5.17 18.84 -23.00
CA LYS A 499 4.73 17.59 -23.63
C LYS A 499 4.39 17.74 -25.12
N HIS A 500 3.71 18.82 -25.48
CA HIS A 500 3.24 19.02 -26.86
C HIS A 500 4.29 19.63 -27.78
N ASN A 501 5.40 20.14 -27.24
CA ASN A 501 6.48 20.75 -27.98
C ASN A 501 7.80 19.93 -27.99
N LEU A 502 7.73 18.63 -27.66
CA LEU A 502 8.87 17.71 -27.72
C LEU A 502 9.54 17.76 -29.10
N GLY A 503 10.87 17.92 -29.12
CA GLY A 503 11.67 17.99 -30.34
C GLY A 503 11.73 19.36 -31.03
N GLN A 504 11.19 20.42 -30.44
CA GLN A 504 11.35 21.79 -30.90
C GLN A 504 12.76 22.32 -30.56
N LYS A 505 13.46 22.96 -31.49
CA LYS A 505 14.87 23.39 -31.27
C LYS A 505 15.03 24.48 -30.19
N LYS A 506 14.04 25.37 -30.03
CA LYS A 506 14.00 26.39 -28.97
C LYS A 506 12.56 26.59 -28.51
N LEU A 507 12.28 26.32 -27.25
CA LEU A 507 10.99 26.61 -26.64
C LEU A 507 11.17 27.74 -25.64
N LYS A 508 10.41 28.81 -25.76
CA LYS A 508 10.37 29.94 -24.84
C LYS A 508 9.01 29.93 -24.10
N ILE A 509 9.06 30.04 -22.80
CA ILE A 509 7.87 30.16 -21.95
C ILE A 509 7.94 31.50 -21.24
N GLU A 510 6.89 32.28 -21.32
CA GLU A 510 6.77 33.57 -20.64
C GLU A 510 5.61 33.51 -19.66
N LEU A 511 5.89 33.86 -18.40
CA LEU A 511 4.92 33.97 -17.33
C LEU A 511 4.87 35.40 -16.85
N THR A 512 3.67 35.96 -16.82
CA THR A 512 3.40 37.27 -16.20
C THR A 512 2.29 37.09 -15.19
N PHE A 513 2.51 37.56 -13.96
CA PHE A 513 1.49 37.60 -12.93
C PHE A 513 1.49 38.97 -12.28
N VAL A 514 0.41 39.68 -12.44
CA VAL A 514 0.29 41.07 -12.01
C VAL A 514 -1.05 41.33 -11.35
N LYS A 515 -1.02 42.20 -10.35
CA LYS A 515 -2.22 42.76 -9.74
C LYS A 515 -2.67 43.99 -10.50
N LYS A 516 -3.91 43.95 -11.01
CA LYS A 516 -4.53 45.07 -11.73
C LYS A 516 -5.82 45.46 -11.00
N ASN A 517 -5.84 46.62 -10.38
CA ASN A 517 -6.97 47.08 -9.57
C ASN A 517 -7.41 46.05 -8.52
N ASN A 518 -8.58 45.42 -8.69
CA ASN A 518 -9.14 44.41 -7.80
C ASN A 518 -9.09 43.00 -8.37
N THR A 519 -8.18 42.73 -9.32
CA THR A 519 -8.02 41.41 -9.93
C THR A 519 -6.54 41.03 -10.04
N TYR A 520 -6.25 39.74 -9.98
CA TYR A 520 -4.97 39.19 -10.44
C TYR A 520 -5.10 38.68 -11.86
N GLU A 521 -4.13 38.95 -12.70
CA GLU A 521 -4.01 38.40 -14.04
C GLU A 521 -2.76 37.52 -14.14
N LEU A 522 -2.97 36.21 -14.29
CA LEU A 522 -1.93 35.27 -14.63
C LEU A 522 -1.96 35.02 -16.14
N ARG A 523 -0.85 35.28 -16.81
CA ARG A 523 -0.67 35.00 -18.23
C ARG A 523 0.53 34.09 -18.42
N VAL A 524 0.32 32.98 -19.09
CA VAL A 524 1.38 32.02 -19.44
C VAL A 524 1.33 31.82 -20.95
N SER A 525 2.42 32.09 -21.64
CA SER A 525 2.53 31.95 -23.08
C SER A 525 3.74 31.12 -23.48
N ASP A 526 3.61 30.38 -24.57
CA ASP A 526 4.70 29.65 -25.21
C ASP A 526 4.79 29.96 -26.70
N ASN A 527 5.96 29.77 -27.27
CA ASN A 527 6.22 29.91 -28.72
C ASN A 527 6.18 28.57 -29.46
N GLY A 528 5.43 27.61 -28.91
CA GLY A 528 5.34 26.24 -29.42
C GLY A 528 4.49 26.10 -30.70
N LYS A 529 4.15 24.84 -31.00
CA LYS A 529 3.40 24.49 -32.24
C LYS A 529 1.96 25.01 -32.24
N GLY A 530 1.43 25.40 -31.08
CA GLY A 530 0.04 25.79 -30.94
C GLY A 530 -0.94 24.70 -31.42
N PHE A 531 -2.21 25.03 -31.41
CA PHE A 531 -3.27 24.14 -31.90
C PHE A 531 -4.49 24.92 -32.34
N ASP A 532 -5.36 24.31 -33.11
CA ASP A 532 -6.66 24.87 -33.44
C ASP A 532 -7.64 24.69 -32.29
N ILE A 533 -8.07 25.80 -31.68
CA ILE A 533 -8.92 25.85 -30.52
C ILE A 533 -10.26 25.12 -30.75
N THR A 534 -10.79 25.20 -31.98
CA THR A 534 -12.07 24.58 -32.34
C THR A 534 -12.04 23.04 -32.29
N THR A 535 -10.85 22.46 -32.52
CA THR A 535 -10.63 21.00 -32.48
C THR A 535 -10.37 20.49 -31.09
N VAL A 536 -9.81 21.30 -30.17
CA VAL A 536 -9.45 20.90 -28.82
C VAL A 536 -10.62 21.07 -27.83
N GLN A 537 -11.51 22.04 -28.05
CA GLN A 537 -12.75 22.16 -27.26
C GLN A 537 -13.64 20.91 -27.34
N LYS A 538 -13.53 20.10 -28.40
CA LYS A 538 -14.20 18.79 -28.54
C LYS A 538 -13.48 17.64 -27.82
N LYS A 539 -12.19 17.76 -27.49
CA LYS A 539 -11.39 16.75 -26.77
C LYS A 539 -11.05 17.26 -25.38
N ASN A 540 -12.02 17.16 -24.47
CA ASN A 540 -11.93 17.58 -23.08
C ASN A 540 -10.87 16.74 -22.33
N THR A 541 -9.57 17.08 -22.47
CA THR A 541 -8.47 16.36 -21.80
C THR A 541 -8.49 16.62 -20.30
N LEU A 542 -8.00 15.65 -19.51
CA LEU A 542 -8.01 15.73 -18.04
C LEU A 542 -7.29 16.99 -17.53
N GLY A 543 -6.14 17.37 -18.13
CA GLY A 543 -5.39 18.55 -17.73
C GLY A 543 -6.15 19.86 -17.98
N MET A 544 -6.83 19.97 -19.13
CA MET A 544 -7.64 21.14 -19.42
C MET A 544 -8.85 21.28 -18.49
N ARG A 545 -9.45 20.16 -18.10
CA ARG A 545 -10.52 20.14 -17.09
C ARG A 545 -10.00 20.59 -15.72
N LEU A 546 -8.81 20.13 -15.33
CA LEU A 546 -8.20 20.51 -14.06
C LEU A 546 -7.89 22.01 -14.01
N ILE A 547 -7.30 22.57 -15.05
CA ILE A 547 -7.06 24.02 -15.16
C ILE A 547 -8.38 24.79 -14.99
N SER A 548 -9.43 24.35 -15.70
CA SER A 548 -10.75 25.00 -15.61
C SER A 548 -11.38 24.90 -14.21
N ILE A 549 -11.27 23.74 -13.54
CA ILE A 549 -11.79 23.55 -12.18
C ILE A 549 -11.03 24.42 -11.20
N LEU A 550 -9.70 24.42 -11.23
CA LEU A 550 -8.87 25.19 -10.32
C LEU A 550 -9.04 26.70 -10.55
N THR A 551 -9.21 27.13 -11.79
CA THR A 551 -9.54 28.53 -12.09
C THR A 551 -10.88 28.94 -11.49
N LYS A 552 -11.90 28.07 -11.59
CA LYS A 552 -13.21 28.33 -10.94
C LYS A 552 -13.11 28.32 -9.43
N GLN A 553 -12.27 27.48 -8.84
CA GLN A 553 -12.02 27.45 -7.40
C GLN A 553 -11.44 28.78 -6.90
N LEU A 554 -10.68 29.47 -7.75
CA LEU A 554 -10.15 30.82 -7.50
C LEU A 554 -11.13 31.93 -7.90
N GLU A 555 -12.40 31.61 -8.21
CA GLU A 555 -13.40 32.55 -8.72
C GLU A 555 -12.90 33.33 -9.96
N GLY A 556 -12.08 32.68 -10.78
CA GLY A 556 -11.43 33.26 -11.94
C GLY A 556 -12.04 32.82 -13.27
N GLU A 557 -11.70 33.57 -14.32
CA GLU A 557 -12.04 33.28 -15.70
C GLU A 557 -10.80 32.87 -16.48
N LEU A 558 -10.91 31.78 -17.26
CA LEU A 558 -9.86 31.24 -18.11
C LEU A 558 -10.13 31.59 -19.57
N GLN A 559 -9.22 32.30 -20.21
CA GLN A 559 -9.18 32.53 -21.65
C GLN A 559 -7.94 31.84 -22.24
N ILE A 560 -8.12 31.12 -23.35
CA ILE A 560 -7.03 30.45 -24.06
C ILE A 560 -7.02 30.95 -25.47
N THR A 561 -5.86 31.40 -25.94
CA THR A 561 -5.62 31.76 -27.33
C THR A 561 -4.49 30.88 -27.88
N SER A 562 -4.73 30.28 -29.02
CA SER A 562 -3.74 29.45 -29.70
C SER A 562 -3.88 29.58 -31.21
N LYS A 563 -2.76 29.57 -31.87
CA LYS A 563 -2.71 29.56 -33.33
C LYS A 563 -1.59 28.61 -33.76
N LYS A 564 -1.87 27.76 -34.73
CA LYS A 564 -0.91 26.80 -35.27
C LYS A 564 0.42 27.50 -35.60
N ASP A 565 1.52 26.93 -35.13
CA ASP A 565 2.90 27.39 -35.26
C ASP A 565 3.19 28.79 -34.63
N LYS A 566 2.31 29.29 -33.77
CA LYS A 566 2.48 30.55 -33.02
C LYS A 566 2.33 30.43 -31.51
N GLY A 567 2.30 29.19 -30.99
CA GLY A 567 2.21 28.90 -29.57
C GLY A 567 0.82 28.99 -28.98
N VAL A 568 0.78 28.92 -27.64
CA VAL A 568 -0.44 29.00 -26.85
C VAL A 568 -0.28 30.06 -25.77
N THR A 569 -1.35 30.79 -25.49
CA THR A 569 -1.42 31.72 -24.36
C THR A 569 -2.62 31.38 -23.51
N TYR A 570 -2.38 31.15 -22.22
CA TYR A 570 -3.39 31.03 -21.18
C TYR A 570 -3.45 32.36 -20.43
N THR A 571 -4.63 32.93 -20.30
CA THR A 571 -4.87 34.12 -19.47
C THR A 571 -5.94 33.77 -18.44
N ILE A 572 -5.62 33.94 -17.17
CA ILE A 572 -6.52 33.67 -16.05
C ILE A 572 -6.67 34.97 -15.29
N THR A 573 -7.90 35.46 -15.21
CA THR A 573 -8.26 36.65 -14.43
C THR A 573 -9.01 36.23 -13.20
N ILE A 574 -8.54 36.64 -12.02
CA ILE A 574 -9.05 36.19 -10.72
C ILE A 574 -9.51 37.44 -9.95
N SER A 575 -10.76 37.46 -9.51
CA SER A 575 -11.30 38.54 -8.70
C SER A 575 -10.79 38.46 -7.26
N MET A 576 -10.42 39.60 -6.68
CA MET A 576 -10.11 39.65 -5.26
C MET A 576 -11.42 39.91 -4.52
N SER A 577 -11.88 38.89 -3.77
CA SER A 577 -13.03 39.03 -2.87
C SER A 577 -12.69 39.88 -1.65
#